data_084142e616c8e80b2a20bdf19a0bbfee
#
_entry.id   084142e616c8e80b2a20bdf19a0bbfee
#
_cell.length_a   1.000
_cell.length_b   1.000
_cell.length_c   1.000
_cell.angle_alpha   90.00
_cell.angle_beta   90.00
_cell.angle_gamma   90.00
#
_symmetry.space_group_name_H-M   'P 1'
#
loop_
_entity.id
_entity.type
_entity.pdbx_description
1 polymer ?
#
loop_
_entity_poly.entity_id
_entity_poly.type
_entity_poly.pdbx_seq_one_letter_code
_entity_poly.pdbx_strand_id
1 'polypeptide(L)'
;MKDYADGKQNIYIDMDGVLADFFAVPNCVKRFETEKGFFRRLKPLPKNLQAVKKLIADGKHNVFVLSASPNDRCDTDKRLWLAKYLPELETENAIIMRNGEDKTKYMRTPDGILFDDYGKNIQEWLCKNLGNNRAVKVRADGDIAIGLKAIHALPFALING
;
A
#
# COMPACT_ATOMS: atom_id res chain seq x y z
N MET A 1 3.82 21.97 -3.51
CA MET A 1 3.13 20.73 -3.90
C MET A 1 4.06 19.97 -4.84
N LYS A 2 4.34 18.71 -4.54
CA LYS A 2 5.12 17.90 -5.48
C LYS A 2 4.32 17.65 -6.74
N ASP A 3 4.96 17.80 -7.87
CA ASP A 3 4.40 17.40 -9.15
C ASP A 3 4.66 15.92 -9.36
N TYR A 4 3.64 15.10 -9.17
CA TYR A 4 3.71 13.66 -9.38
C TYR A 4 3.57 13.27 -10.87
N ALA A 5 3.42 14.24 -11.76
CA ALA A 5 3.43 14.04 -13.20
C ALA A 5 4.83 14.22 -13.80
N ASP A 6 5.87 13.88 -13.06
CA ASP A 6 7.28 14.03 -13.43
C ASP A 6 7.78 12.96 -14.42
N GLY A 7 6.90 12.13 -14.95
CA GLY A 7 7.24 11.01 -15.83
C GLY A 7 7.60 9.72 -15.11
N LYS A 8 7.73 9.75 -13.79
CA LYS A 8 7.92 8.54 -12.99
C LYS A 8 6.59 7.84 -12.75
N GLN A 9 6.62 6.52 -12.72
CA GLN A 9 5.46 5.73 -12.41
C GLN A 9 5.13 5.78 -10.94
N ASN A 10 3.84 5.88 -10.60
CA ASN A 10 3.36 5.88 -9.22
C ASN A 10 3.07 4.45 -8.76
N ILE A 11 3.60 4.10 -7.59
CA ILE A 11 3.38 2.81 -6.93
C ILE A 11 2.70 3.07 -5.59
N TYR A 12 1.58 2.38 -5.36
CA TYR A 12 0.76 2.49 -4.16
C TYR A 12 0.79 1.17 -3.40
N ILE A 13 1.13 1.22 -2.12
CA ILE A 13 1.34 0.04 -1.27
C ILE A 13 0.32 0.08 -0.12
N ASP A 14 -0.46 -0.98 0.04
CA ASP A 14 -1.34 -1.15 1.20
C ASP A 14 -0.53 -1.50 2.45
N MET A 15 -1.16 -1.41 3.63
CA MET A 15 -0.52 -1.70 4.92
C MET A 15 -0.95 -3.03 5.52
N ASP A 16 -2.25 -3.25 5.73
CA ASP A 16 -2.78 -4.42 6.43
C ASP A 16 -2.53 -5.69 5.60
N GLY A 17 -1.77 -6.63 6.13
CA GLY A 17 -1.43 -7.87 5.41
C GLY A 17 -0.41 -7.69 4.27
N VAL A 18 0.13 -6.48 4.09
CA VAL A 18 1.12 -6.16 3.06
C VAL A 18 2.44 -5.70 3.68
N LEU A 19 2.40 -4.66 4.51
CA LEU A 19 3.56 -4.17 5.27
C LEU A 19 3.51 -4.58 6.73
N ALA A 20 2.33 -4.58 7.33
CA ALA A 20 2.09 -4.94 8.72
C ALA A 20 1.40 -6.30 8.81
N ASP A 21 1.86 -7.12 9.74
CA ASP A 21 1.34 -8.48 9.97
C ASP A 21 0.02 -8.43 10.77
N PHE A 22 -0.99 -7.82 10.15
CA PHE A 22 -2.28 -7.53 10.75
C PHE A 22 -3.10 -8.78 11.02
N PHE A 23 -3.19 -9.66 10.04
CA PHE A 23 -4.07 -10.84 10.10
C PHE A 23 -3.53 -11.98 10.95
N ALA A 24 -2.28 -11.92 11.39
CA ALA A 24 -1.71 -12.87 12.34
C ALA A 24 -2.28 -12.71 13.75
N VAL A 25 -2.90 -11.57 14.05
CA VAL A 25 -3.45 -11.29 15.39
C VAL A 25 -4.92 -11.67 15.45
N PRO A 26 -5.35 -12.49 16.42
CA PRO A 26 -6.76 -12.84 16.60
C PRO A 26 -7.63 -11.60 16.82
N ASN A 27 -8.83 -11.59 16.22
CA ASN A 27 -9.79 -10.48 16.31
C ASN A 27 -9.22 -9.12 15.86
N CYS A 28 -8.29 -9.14 14.92
CA CYS A 28 -7.53 -7.96 14.50
C CYS A 28 -8.42 -6.79 14.08
N VAL A 29 -9.48 -7.03 13.32
CA VAL A 29 -10.38 -5.98 12.84
C VAL A 29 -11.04 -5.24 14.01
N LYS A 30 -11.68 -5.98 14.93
CA LYS A 30 -12.34 -5.41 16.10
C LYS A 30 -11.34 -4.71 17.03
N ARG A 31 -10.20 -5.33 17.26
CA ARG A 31 -9.15 -4.79 18.11
C ARG A 31 -8.58 -3.49 17.54
N PHE A 32 -8.40 -3.43 16.23
CA PHE A 32 -7.96 -2.20 15.57
C PHE A 32 -8.96 -1.06 15.79
N GLU A 33 -10.24 -1.33 15.62
CA GLU A 33 -11.30 -0.32 15.84
C GLU A 33 -11.36 0.19 17.27
N THR A 34 -11.17 -0.68 18.26
CA THR A 34 -11.52 -0.40 19.66
C THR A 34 -10.31 -0.25 20.59
N GLU A 35 -9.16 -0.82 20.26
CA GLU A 35 -8.00 -0.89 21.14
C GLU A 35 -6.98 0.20 20.78
N LYS A 36 -6.80 1.16 21.66
CA LYS A 36 -5.81 2.23 21.48
C LYS A 36 -4.39 1.67 21.29
N GLY A 37 -3.73 2.12 20.23
CA GLY A 37 -2.36 1.73 19.95
C GLY A 37 -2.21 0.32 19.36
N PHE A 38 -3.32 -0.35 19.03
CA PHE A 38 -3.28 -1.71 18.46
C PHE A 38 -2.35 -1.78 17.25
N PHE A 39 -2.57 -0.94 16.25
CA PHE A 39 -1.80 -0.98 15.01
C PHE A 39 -0.31 -0.69 15.24
N ARG A 40 0.01 0.23 16.15
CA ARG A 40 1.41 0.56 16.46
C ARG A 40 2.24 -0.63 16.96
N ARG A 41 1.59 -1.62 17.56
CA ARG A 41 2.25 -2.82 18.12
C ARG A 41 2.40 -3.96 17.12
N LEU A 42 1.82 -3.83 15.93
CA LEU A 42 1.95 -4.86 14.90
C LEU A 42 3.38 -4.99 14.41
N LYS A 43 3.81 -6.22 14.20
CA LYS A 43 5.12 -6.49 13.60
C LYS A 43 5.06 -6.21 12.10
N PRO A 44 6.15 -5.74 11.50
CA PRO A 44 6.22 -5.63 10.06
C PRO A 44 6.36 -6.99 9.39
N LEU A 45 5.95 -7.07 8.14
CA LEU A 45 6.34 -8.13 7.21
C LEU A 45 7.72 -7.74 6.64
N PRO A 46 8.80 -8.35 7.12
CA PRO A 46 10.14 -7.76 6.95
C PRO A 46 10.63 -7.76 5.51
N LYS A 47 10.31 -8.78 4.72
CA LYS A 47 10.73 -8.85 3.32
C LYS A 47 10.00 -7.81 2.47
N ASN A 48 8.71 -7.66 2.67
CA ASN A 48 7.91 -6.65 1.98
C ASN A 48 8.36 -5.24 2.38
N LEU A 49 8.56 -5.01 3.66
CA LEU A 49 9.05 -3.71 4.15
C LEU A 49 10.41 -3.36 3.53
N GLN A 50 11.33 -4.32 3.49
CA GLN A 50 12.66 -4.11 2.91
C GLN A 50 12.58 -3.81 1.40
N ALA A 51 11.70 -4.49 0.68
CA ALA A 51 11.48 -4.22 -0.75
C ALA A 51 10.99 -2.80 -0.99
N VAL A 52 10.08 -2.30 -0.16
CA VAL A 52 9.60 -0.91 -0.26
C VAL A 52 10.70 0.10 0.08
N LYS A 53 11.51 -0.17 1.10
CA LYS A 53 12.66 0.69 1.43
C LYS A 53 13.64 0.81 0.26
N LYS A 54 13.95 -0.30 -0.39
CA LYS A 54 14.80 -0.31 -1.59
C LYS A 54 14.16 0.46 -2.75
N LEU A 55 12.87 0.29 -2.94
CA LEU A 55 12.12 1.00 -3.98
C LEU A 55 12.17 2.52 -3.79
N ILE A 56 12.02 2.97 -2.56
CA ILE A 56 12.13 4.40 -2.22
C ILE A 56 13.57 4.89 -2.46
N ALA A 57 14.56 4.12 -2.02
CA ALA A 57 15.97 4.49 -2.09
C ALA A 57 16.48 4.61 -3.53
N ASP A 58 15.99 3.79 -4.47
CA ASP A 58 16.43 3.84 -5.86
C ASP A 58 15.90 5.07 -6.62
N GLY A 59 14.85 5.69 -6.11
CA GLY A 59 14.33 6.96 -6.65
C GLY A 59 13.70 6.90 -8.04
N LYS A 60 13.49 5.71 -8.61
CA LYS A 60 12.96 5.54 -9.97
C LYS A 60 11.44 5.65 -10.06
N HIS A 61 10.75 5.56 -8.93
CA HIS A 61 9.30 5.57 -8.83
C HIS A 61 8.85 6.56 -7.75
N ASN A 62 7.65 7.07 -7.91
CA ASN A 62 6.95 7.74 -6.81
C ASN A 62 6.27 6.67 -5.97
N VAL A 63 6.56 6.61 -4.69
CA VAL A 63 6.05 5.57 -3.79
C VAL A 63 5.09 6.19 -2.79
N PHE A 64 3.89 5.60 -2.70
CA PHE A 64 2.85 5.99 -1.76
C PHE A 64 2.45 4.79 -0.92
N VAL A 65 2.11 5.03 0.32
CA VAL A 65 1.29 4.09 1.10
C VAL A 65 -0.16 4.54 0.96
N LEU A 66 -1.05 3.61 0.64
CA LEU A 66 -2.48 3.86 0.46
C LEU A 66 -3.27 2.82 1.23
N SER A 67 -3.80 3.20 2.38
CA SER A 67 -4.41 2.29 3.33
C SER A 67 -5.69 2.87 3.91
N ALA A 68 -6.64 2.00 4.27
CA ALA A 68 -7.90 2.40 4.86
C ALA A 68 -7.91 2.20 6.37
N SER A 69 -8.66 3.04 7.07
CA SER A 69 -8.87 2.90 8.51
C SER A 69 -10.30 3.30 8.90
N PRO A 70 -10.80 2.83 10.07
CA PRO A 70 -12.17 3.10 10.48
C PRO A 70 -12.39 4.49 11.08
N ASN A 71 -11.36 5.15 11.61
CA ASN A 71 -11.50 6.42 12.33
C ASN A 71 -10.16 7.16 12.48
N ASP A 72 -10.22 8.41 12.99
CA ASP A 72 -9.05 9.28 13.11
C ASP A 72 -7.97 8.73 14.05
N ARG A 73 -8.36 8.06 15.14
CA ARG A 73 -7.41 7.45 16.07
C ARG A 73 -6.61 6.35 15.38
N CYS A 74 -7.27 5.53 14.57
CA CYS A 74 -6.62 4.49 13.78
C CYS A 74 -5.69 5.07 12.71
N ASP A 75 -6.06 6.19 12.10
CA ASP A 75 -5.18 6.93 11.18
C ASP A 75 -3.87 7.31 11.88
N THR A 76 -3.98 7.87 13.07
CA THR A 76 -2.82 8.26 13.89
C THR A 76 -1.94 7.06 14.18
N ASP A 77 -2.52 5.93 14.57
CA ASP A 77 -1.78 4.71 14.85
C ASP A 77 -1.03 4.20 13.62
N LYS A 78 -1.65 4.22 12.44
CA LYS A 78 -0.99 3.85 11.19
C LYS A 78 0.16 4.79 10.82
N ARG A 79 -0.02 6.10 11.00
CA ARG A 79 1.03 7.09 10.73
C ARG A 79 2.21 6.92 11.67
N LEU A 80 1.97 6.62 12.94
CA LEU A 80 3.03 6.34 13.91
C LEU A 80 3.77 5.04 13.59
N TRP A 81 3.06 4.02 13.11
CA TRP A 81 3.68 2.78 12.63
C TRP A 81 4.61 3.06 11.44
N LEU A 82 4.15 3.85 10.47
CA LEU A 82 4.96 4.23 9.31
C LEU A 82 6.20 5.04 9.72
N ALA A 83 6.04 5.99 10.64
CA ALA A 83 7.16 6.80 11.14
C ALA A 83 8.24 5.92 11.79
N LYS A 84 7.84 4.85 12.46
CA LYS A 84 8.77 3.90 13.10
C LYS A 84 9.46 2.97 12.10
N TYR A 85 8.69 2.35 11.20
CA TYR A 85 9.19 1.25 10.35
C TYR A 85 9.56 1.67 8.94
N LEU A 86 8.98 2.77 8.43
CA LEU A 86 9.23 3.28 7.08
C LEU A 86 9.48 4.80 7.11
N PRO A 87 10.49 5.26 7.89
CA PRO A 87 10.77 6.70 8.01
C PRO A 87 11.25 7.33 6.69
N GLU A 88 11.67 6.51 5.72
CA GLU A 88 12.08 6.94 4.38
C GLU A 88 10.91 7.45 3.54
N LEU A 89 9.67 7.08 3.89
CA LEU A 89 8.46 7.57 3.20
C LEU A 89 8.17 9.00 3.65
N GLU A 90 8.03 9.90 2.68
CA GLU A 90 7.61 11.27 2.99
C GLU A 90 6.18 11.29 3.55
N THR A 91 5.93 12.12 4.54
CA THR A 91 4.65 12.19 5.25
C THR A 91 3.47 12.42 4.30
N GLU A 92 3.64 13.25 3.27
CA GLU A 92 2.60 13.53 2.27
C GLU A 92 2.29 12.33 1.36
N ASN A 93 3.18 11.34 1.30
CA ASN A 93 2.99 10.11 0.53
C ASN A 93 2.30 9.01 1.34
N ALA A 94 2.02 9.22 2.61
CA ALA A 94 1.21 8.34 3.43
C ALA A 94 -0.26 8.77 3.34
N ILE A 95 -1.05 8.03 2.56
CA ILE A 95 -2.47 8.32 2.32
C ILE A 95 -3.30 7.33 3.13
N ILE A 96 -3.97 7.83 4.17
CA ILE A 96 -4.87 7.03 4.99
C ILE A 96 -6.30 7.50 4.71
N MET A 97 -7.09 6.60 4.15
CA MET A 97 -8.48 6.86 3.75
C MET A 97 -9.47 6.19 4.70
N ARG A 98 -10.76 6.40 4.52
CA ARG A 98 -11.79 5.71 5.31
C ARG A 98 -12.14 4.36 4.71
N ASN A 99 -12.48 3.41 5.58
CA ASN A 99 -13.01 2.11 5.16
C ASN A 99 -14.21 2.30 4.22
N GLY A 100 -14.28 1.47 3.19
CA GLY A 100 -15.36 1.48 2.21
C GLY A 100 -15.20 2.45 1.04
N GLU A 101 -14.22 3.36 1.10
CA GLU A 101 -13.91 4.22 -0.03
C GLU A 101 -13.11 3.45 -1.11
N ASP A 102 -13.30 3.88 -2.36
CA ASP A 102 -12.55 3.34 -3.50
C ASP A 102 -11.15 3.96 -3.54
N LYS A 103 -10.12 3.12 -3.52
CA LYS A 103 -8.71 3.55 -3.55
C LYS A 103 -8.36 4.39 -4.79
N THR A 104 -9.06 4.18 -5.91
CA THR A 104 -8.80 4.94 -7.14
C THR A 104 -9.06 6.44 -6.99
N LYS A 105 -9.87 6.86 -6.02
CA LYS A 105 -10.08 8.29 -5.70
C LYS A 105 -8.81 9.00 -5.27
N TYR A 106 -7.82 8.26 -4.81
CA TYR A 106 -6.58 8.79 -4.23
C TYR A 106 -5.39 8.71 -5.20
N MET A 107 -5.63 8.29 -6.44
CA MET A 107 -4.60 8.29 -7.47
C MET A 107 -4.13 9.72 -7.75
N ARG A 108 -2.83 9.91 -7.79
CA ARG A 108 -2.19 11.21 -8.05
C ARG A 108 -2.01 11.48 -9.54
N THR A 109 -2.03 10.44 -10.36
CA THR A 109 -1.95 10.46 -11.81
C THR A 109 -3.02 9.52 -12.39
N PRO A 110 -3.36 9.63 -13.70
CA PRO A 110 -4.37 8.76 -14.32
C PRO A 110 -4.02 7.27 -14.32
N ASP A 111 -2.77 6.91 -14.10
CA ASP A 111 -2.28 5.53 -14.06
C ASP A 111 -1.53 5.25 -12.76
N GLY A 112 -1.38 4.00 -12.42
CA GLY A 112 -0.65 3.60 -11.23
C GLY A 112 -0.60 2.08 -11.06
N ILE A 113 0.29 1.65 -10.15
CA ILE A 113 0.45 0.25 -9.78
C ILE A 113 0.07 0.09 -8.31
N LEU A 114 -0.90 -0.77 -8.03
CA LEU A 114 -1.34 -1.07 -6.67
C LEU A 114 -0.80 -2.41 -6.19
N PHE A 115 -0.22 -2.42 -4.99
CA PHE A 115 0.12 -3.64 -4.24
C PHE A 115 -0.85 -3.76 -3.07
N ASP A 116 -1.73 -4.78 -3.10
CA ASP A 116 -2.80 -4.94 -2.12
C ASP A 116 -3.09 -6.44 -1.92
N ASP A 117 -3.57 -6.82 -0.75
CA ASP A 117 -3.97 -8.20 -0.45
C ASP A 117 -5.47 -8.45 -0.69
N TYR A 118 -6.26 -7.40 -0.86
CA TYR A 118 -7.71 -7.49 -0.96
C TYR A 118 -8.20 -7.43 -2.42
N GLY A 119 -8.81 -8.54 -2.87
CA GLY A 119 -9.22 -8.71 -4.27
C GLY A 119 -10.17 -7.64 -4.78
N LYS A 120 -11.08 -7.12 -3.94
CA LYS A 120 -12.00 -6.04 -4.32
C LYS A 120 -11.23 -4.77 -4.69
N ASN A 121 -10.25 -4.38 -3.89
CA ASN A 121 -9.43 -3.21 -4.17
C ASN A 121 -8.68 -3.36 -5.49
N ILE A 122 -8.16 -4.54 -5.75
CA ILE A 122 -7.45 -4.85 -6.99
C ILE A 122 -8.38 -4.75 -8.20
N GLN A 123 -9.59 -5.30 -8.12
CA GLN A 123 -10.54 -5.22 -9.21
C GLN A 123 -10.98 -3.80 -9.50
N GLU A 124 -11.32 -3.03 -8.49
CA GLU A 124 -11.68 -1.61 -8.62
C GLU A 124 -10.54 -0.82 -9.29
N TRP A 125 -9.31 -1.09 -8.87
CA TRP A 125 -8.12 -0.44 -9.43
C TRP A 125 -7.91 -0.76 -10.91
N LEU A 126 -8.00 -2.03 -11.29
CA LEU A 126 -7.81 -2.47 -12.67
C LEU A 126 -8.92 -1.97 -13.61
N CYS A 127 -10.15 -1.82 -13.11
CA CYS A 127 -11.28 -1.33 -13.91
C CYS A 127 -11.21 0.18 -14.18
N LYS A 128 -10.43 0.92 -13.42
CA LYS A 128 -10.28 2.36 -13.62
C LYS A 128 -9.37 2.62 -14.83
N ASN A 129 -9.70 3.68 -15.61
CA ASN A 129 -8.89 4.14 -16.75
C ASN A 129 -8.66 3.09 -17.85
N LEU A 130 -9.60 2.15 -18.03
CA LEU A 130 -9.66 1.22 -19.16
C LEU A 130 -8.34 0.47 -19.44
N GLY A 131 -7.71 -0.06 -18.38
CA GLY A 131 -6.57 -0.97 -18.50
C GLY A 131 -5.18 -0.33 -18.47
N ASN A 132 -5.08 0.95 -18.17
CA ASN A 132 -3.77 1.59 -17.96
C ASN A 132 -3.20 1.33 -16.56
N ASN A 133 -4.02 0.82 -15.63
CA ASN A 133 -3.60 0.49 -14.29
C ASN A 133 -3.09 -0.94 -14.21
N ARG A 134 -2.15 -1.16 -13.31
CA ARG A 134 -1.62 -2.47 -12.96
C ARG A 134 -1.82 -2.74 -11.49
N ALA A 135 -1.89 -4.00 -11.12
CA ALA A 135 -2.02 -4.39 -9.73
C ALA A 135 -1.27 -5.70 -9.45
N VAL A 136 -0.76 -5.80 -8.23
CA VAL A 136 -0.11 -7.00 -7.71
C VAL A 136 -0.87 -7.43 -6.46
N LYS A 137 -1.39 -8.65 -6.47
CA LYS A 137 -1.98 -9.23 -5.27
C LYS A 137 -0.89 -9.79 -4.36
N VAL A 138 -0.77 -9.19 -3.17
CA VAL A 138 0.18 -9.61 -2.14
C VAL A 138 -0.48 -10.68 -1.28
N ARG A 139 0.11 -11.87 -1.19
CA ARG A 139 -0.40 -13.00 -0.40
C ARG A 139 0.52 -13.36 0.75
N ALA A 140 1.81 -13.06 0.62
CA ALA A 140 2.83 -13.44 1.58
C ALA A 140 3.95 -12.41 1.70
N ASP A 141 4.71 -12.52 2.76
CA ASP A 141 5.93 -11.74 2.91
C ASP A 141 6.97 -12.14 1.86
N GLY A 142 7.39 -11.19 1.04
CA GLY A 142 8.26 -11.40 -0.12
C GLY A 142 7.59 -11.14 -1.46
N ASP A 143 6.26 -11.10 -1.52
CA ASP A 143 5.52 -10.94 -2.78
C ASP A 143 5.73 -9.56 -3.42
N ILE A 144 6.04 -8.51 -2.63
CA ILE A 144 6.34 -7.19 -3.21
C ILE A 144 7.58 -7.27 -4.11
N ALA A 145 8.65 -7.89 -3.66
CA ALA A 145 9.87 -8.02 -4.48
C ALA A 145 9.62 -8.83 -5.76
N ILE A 146 8.83 -9.89 -5.68
CA ILE A 146 8.43 -10.70 -6.83
C ILE A 146 7.60 -9.87 -7.80
N GLY A 147 6.60 -9.16 -7.29
CA GLY A 147 5.73 -8.30 -8.09
C GLY A 147 6.47 -7.16 -8.78
N LEU A 148 7.41 -6.53 -8.10
CA LEU A 148 8.22 -5.45 -8.70
C LEU A 148 9.05 -5.93 -9.91
N LYS A 149 9.54 -7.16 -9.88
CA LYS A 149 10.23 -7.74 -11.05
C LYS A 149 9.26 -8.02 -12.19
N ALA A 150 8.06 -8.50 -11.88
CA ALA A 150 7.07 -8.91 -12.88
C ALA A 150 6.40 -7.74 -13.59
N ILE A 151 6.18 -6.61 -12.93
CA ILE A 151 5.50 -5.45 -13.52
C ILE A 151 6.26 -4.84 -14.69
N HIS A 152 7.58 -5.03 -14.77
CA HIS A 152 8.37 -4.57 -15.90
C HIS A 152 8.25 -5.48 -17.13
N ALA A 153 7.80 -6.73 -16.95
CA ALA A 153 7.62 -7.70 -18.01
C ALA A 153 6.21 -7.68 -18.64
N LEU A 154 5.22 -7.12 -17.94
CA LEU A 154 3.83 -7.13 -18.38
C LEU A 154 3.31 -5.69 -18.51
N PRO A 155 2.72 -5.31 -19.63
CA PRO A 155 2.25 -3.92 -19.86
C PRO A 155 1.11 -3.54 -18.93
N PHE A 156 0.23 -4.46 -18.60
CA PHE A 156 -0.85 -4.31 -17.62
C PHE A 156 -1.25 -5.69 -17.16
N ALA A 157 -1.47 -5.88 -15.90
CA ALA A 157 -1.90 -7.18 -15.44
C ALA A 157 -2.29 -7.17 -13.98
N LEU A 158 -3.09 -8.15 -13.66
CA LEU A 158 -3.13 -8.75 -12.36
C LEU A 158 -1.95 -9.71 -12.25
N ILE A 159 -1.01 -9.42 -11.37
CA ILE A 159 0.14 -10.28 -11.09
C ILE A 159 -0.15 -11.02 -9.79
N ASN A 160 0.15 -12.32 -9.73
CA ASN A 160 -0.22 -13.20 -8.62
C ASN A 160 -1.76 -13.31 -8.44
N GLY A 161 -2.45 -13.28 -9.56
CA GLY A 161 -3.91 -13.43 -9.63
C GLY A 161 -4.43 -14.80 -9.27
#